data_b8083d8c4526f103ecc316f015e663f9
#
_entry.id   b8083d8c4526f103ecc316f015e663f9
#
_cell.length_a   1.000
_cell.length_b   1.000
_cell.length_c   1.000
_cell.angle_alpha   90.00
_cell.angle_beta   90.00
_cell.angle_gamma   90.00
#
_symmetry.space_group_name_H-M   'P 1'
#
loop_
_entity.id
_entity.type
_entity.pdbx_description
1 polymer ?
#
loop_
_entity_poly.entity_id
_entity_poly.type
_entity_poly.pdbx_seq_one_letter_code
_entity_poly.pdbx_strand_id
1 'polypeptide(L)'
;LDARLFEETTKLIAQEAYETIKLSLAQEKDLTISEESPEHILVKQGSLWGISPKTAKKTIDISIQPTNLGTRVVYTSKLASDWKNITLIGCIFAAILAGLCLWISTDLSAVNVTHPSSTWSWLISNDGYVNSAAQIAFINLTQEMTVFLVIIIVVEVAIVFYAKFKIDDYAAKNLAKLF
;
A
#
# COMPACT_ATOMS: atom_id res chain seq x y z
N LEU A 1 10.38 -1.01 13.27
CA LEU A 1 9.05 -0.90 13.91
C LEU A 1 8.45 -2.30 13.87
N ASP A 2 8.55 -2.99 15.00
CA ASP A 2 8.10 -4.36 15.16
C ASP A 2 6.56 -4.42 15.11
N ALA A 3 6.04 -5.52 14.58
CA ALA A 3 4.61 -5.82 14.62
C ALA A 3 4.17 -5.83 16.09
N ARG A 4 3.07 -5.16 16.41
CA ARG A 4 2.51 -5.22 17.76
C ARG A 4 2.04 -6.63 18.02
N LEU A 5 2.40 -7.12 19.19
CA LEU A 5 2.05 -8.43 19.68
C LEU A 5 0.76 -8.25 20.49
N PHE A 6 -0.29 -8.94 20.10
CA PHE A 6 -1.52 -9.02 20.87
C PHE A 6 -1.61 -10.38 21.51
N GLU A 7 -2.09 -10.40 22.74
CA GLU A 7 -2.11 -11.57 23.57
C GLU A 7 -3.45 -11.68 24.28
N GLU A 8 -4.06 -12.85 24.18
CA GLU A 8 -5.26 -13.22 24.93
C GLU A 8 -5.06 -14.57 25.60
N THR A 9 -5.69 -14.73 26.78
CA THR A 9 -5.64 -15.98 27.53
C THR A 9 -7.05 -16.54 27.64
N THR A 10 -7.25 -17.75 27.17
CA THR A 10 -8.51 -18.49 27.29
C THR A 10 -8.38 -19.64 28.28
N LYS A 11 -9.48 -20.05 28.89
CA LYS A 11 -9.54 -21.22 29.77
C LYS A 11 -9.61 -22.55 29.00
N LEU A 12 -9.78 -22.50 27.69
CA LEU A 12 -9.81 -23.68 26.85
C LEU A 12 -8.44 -24.36 26.81
N ILE A 13 -8.41 -25.66 26.65
CA ILE A 13 -7.18 -26.39 26.34
C ILE A 13 -6.68 -26.04 24.95
N ALA A 14 -5.40 -26.17 24.65
CA ALA A 14 -4.80 -25.74 23.40
C ALA A 14 -5.50 -26.34 22.16
N GLN A 15 -5.91 -27.61 22.21
CA GLN A 15 -6.62 -28.25 21.12
C GLN A 15 -8.02 -27.64 20.88
N GLU A 16 -8.78 -27.38 21.93
CA GLU A 16 -10.10 -26.74 21.82
C GLU A 16 -9.99 -25.30 21.35
N ALA A 17 -8.98 -24.56 21.83
CA ALA A 17 -8.70 -23.21 21.36
C ALA A 17 -8.37 -23.21 19.86
N TYR A 18 -7.53 -24.12 19.40
CA TYR A 18 -7.19 -24.29 17.99
C TYR A 18 -8.43 -24.55 17.12
N GLU A 19 -9.26 -25.53 17.51
CA GLU A 19 -10.48 -25.86 16.74
C GLU A 19 -11.48 -24.70 16.72
N THR A 20 -11.64 -23.99 17.84
CA THR A 20 -12.52 -22.81 17.91
C THR A 20 -12.05 -21.69 16.98
N ILE A 21 -10.74 -21.38 17.01
CA ILE A 21 -10.13 -20.38 16.13
C ILE A 21 -10.31 -20.79 14.67
N LYS A 22 -10.00 -22.04 14.33
CA LYS A 22 -10.12 -22.57 12.98
C LYS A 22 -11.55 -22.47 12.45
N LEU A 23 -12.54 -22.87 13.23
CA LEU A 23 -13.96 -22.77 12.87
C LEU A 23 -14.38 -21.31 12.64
N SER A 24 -13.96 -20.41 13.50
CA SER A 24 -14.27 -18.99 13.40
C SER A 24 -13.62 -18.36 12.16
N LEU A 25 -12.35 -18.68 11.88
CA LEU A 25 -11.65 -18.23 10.68
C LEU A 25 -12.29 -18.75 9.39
N ALA A 26 -12.81 -20.00 9.39
CA ALA A 26 -13.49 -20.57 8.24
C ALA A 26 -14.84 -19.91 7.91
N GLN A 27 -15.46 -19.22 8.87
CA GLN A 27 -16.71 -18.48 8.65
C GLN A 27 -16.48 -17.10 8.00
N GLU A 28 -15.27 -16.57 8.08
CA GLU A 28 -14.91 -15.26 7.51
C GLU A 28 -14.52 -15.40 6.04
N LYS A 29 -15.31 -14.80 5.13
CA LYS A 29 -15.15 -14.94 3.66
C LYS A 29 -13.83 -14.37 3.11
N ASP A 30 -13.23 -13.42 3.83
CA ASP A 30 -12.05 -12.68 3.37
C ASP A 30 -10.73 -13.28 3.91
N LEU A 31 -10.79 -14.41 4.63
CA LEU A 31 -9.64 -15.06 5.25
C LEU A 31 -9.30 -16.37 4.53
N THR A 32 -8.02 -16.61 4.31
CA THR A 32 -7.50 -17.85 3.75
C THR A 32 -6.42 -18.40 4.65
N ILE A 33 -6.63 -19.58 5.23
CA ILE A 33 -5.60 -20.28 6.00
C ILE A 33 -4.53 -20.76 5.01
N SER A 34 -3.30 -20.34 5.23
CA SER A 34 -2.15 -20.67 4.38
C SER A 34 -1.31 -21.80 4.93
N GLU A 35 -1.14 -21.82 6.25
CA GLU A 35 -0.42 -22.85 6.97
C GLU A 35 -1.16 -23.12 8.27
N GLU A 36 -1.25 -24.38 8.67
CA GLU A 36 -1.89 -24.76 9.92
C GLU A 36 -1.14 -25.89 10.63
N SER A 37 -1.01 -25.73 11.95
CA SER A 37 -0.57 -26.74 12.88
C SER A 37 -1.29 -26.53 14.22
N PRO A 38 -1.29 -27.50 15.15
CA PRO A 38 -1.97 -27.35 16.44
C PRO A 38 -1.47 -26.16 17.29
N GLU A 39 -0.27 -25.68 17.01
CA GLU A 39 0.38 -24.59 17.75
C GLU A 39 0.44 -23.27 16.96
N HIS A 40 0.12 -23.32 15.67
CA HIS A 40 0.34 -22.18 14.78
C HIS A 40 -0.62 -22.17 13.59
N ILE A 41 -1.24 -21.02 13.34
CA ILE A 41 -2.10 -20.80 12.17
C ILE A 41 -1.63 -19.54 11.45
N LEU A 42 -1.30 -19.67 10.17
CA LEU A 42 -0.97 -18.55 9.30
C LEU A 42 -2.14 -18.23 8.39
N VAL A 43 -2.67 -17.02 8.51
CA VAL A 43 -3.84 -16.56 7.77
C VAL A 43 -3.46 -15.43 6.83
N LYS A 44 -3.93 -15.50 5.59
CA LYS A 44 -3.85 -14.40 4.61
C LYS A 44 -5.20 -13.73 4.48
N GLN A 45 -5.21 -12.40 4.48
CA GLN A 45 -6.40 -11.58 4.33
C GLN A 45 -6.16 -10.43 3.38
N GLY A 46 -7.24 -10.03 2.69
CA GLY A 46 -7.24 -8.85 1.84
C GLY A 46 -6.71 -9.11 0.42
N SER A 47 -6.59 -8.03 -0.34
CA SER A 47 -6.17 -8.06 -1.74
C SER A 47 -5.02 -7.07 -2.01
N LEU A 48 -4.33 -7.27 -3.14
CA LEU A 48 -3.28 -6.36 -3.61
C LEU A 48 -3.80 -4.94 -3.90
N TRP A 49 -5.07 -4.83 -4.26
CA TRP A 49 -5.74 -3.56 -4.59
C TRP A 49 -6.51 -2.96 -3.42
N GLY A 50 -6.45 -3.61 -2.26
CA GLY A 50 -7.09 -3.10 -1.05
C GLY A 50 -6.32 -1.93 -0.46
N ILE A 51 -7.00 -0.77 -0.27
CA ILE A 51 -6.39 0.47 0.22
C ILE A 51 -6.71 0.77 1.69
N SER A 52 -7.59 -0.01 2.31
CA SER A 52 -7.95 0.16 3.72
C SER A 52 -7.29 -0.90 4.61
N PRO A 53 -7.18 -0.68 5.93
CA PRO A 53 -6.67 -1.69 6.86
C PRO A 53 -7.44 -3.02 6.81
N LYS A 54 -8.72 -2.98 6.45
CA LYS A 54 -9.55 -4.16 6.26
C LYS A 54 -9.20 -4.92 4.99
N THR A 55 -9.03 -4.19 3.87
CA THR A 55 -8.92 -4.76 2.52
C THR A 55 -7.47 -4.90 2.04
N ALA A 56 -6.51 -4.21 2.66
CA ALA A 56 -5.09 -4.32 2.35
C ALA A 56 -4.59 -5.75 2.59
N LYS A 57 -3.80 -6.26 1.66
CA LYS A 57 -3.23 -7.61 1.79
C LYS A 57 -2.28 -7.70 2.96
N LYS A 58 -2.57 -8.63 3.86
CA LYS A 58 -1.84 -8.85 5.10
C LYS A 58 -1.76 -10.33 5.45
N THR A 59 -0.78 -10.65 6.28
CA THR A 59 -0.60 -11.95 6.89
C THR A 59 -0.82 -11.81 8.39
N ILE A 60 -1.64 -12.66 8.97
CA ILE A 60 -1.91 -12.76 10.39
C ILE A 60 -1.30 -14.08 10.86
N ASP A 61 -0.41 -13.99 11.82
CA ASP A 61 0.29 -15.11 12.44
C ASP A 61 -0.31 -15.32 13.83
N ILE A 62 -0.88 -16.48 14.06
CA ILE A 62 -1.56 -16.86 15.32
C ILE A 62 -0.79 -18.01 15.93
N SER A 63 -0.22 -17.80 17.11
CA SER A 63 0.51 -18.80 17.89
C SER A 63 -0.30 -19.20 19.13
N ILE A 64 -0.48 -20.49 19.35
CA ILE A 64 -1.29 -21.08 20.40
C ILE A 64 -0.34 -21.79 21.37
N GLN A 65 -0.26 -21.29 22.60
CA GLN A 65 0.70 -21.77 23.61
C GLN A 65 -0.05 -22.28 24.85
N PRO A 66 0.09 -23.54 25.21
CA PRO A 66 -0.48 -24.05 26.46
C PRO A 66 0.20 -23.38 27.67
N THR A 67 -0.61 -23.03 28.66
CA THR A 67 -0.14 -22.47 29.95
C THR A 67 -0.76 -23.23 31.10
N ASN A 68 -0.27 -23.01 32.32
CA ASN A 68 -0.78 -23.66 33.51
C ASN A 68 -2.23 -23.28 33.87
N LEU A 69 -2.76 -22.18 33.29
CA LEU A 69 -4.09 -21.65 33.58
C LEU A 69 -5.03 -21.72 32.35
N GLY A 70 -4.61 -22.43 31.29
CA GLY A 70 -5.37 -22.49 30.03
C GLY A 70 -4.47 -22.33 28.82
N THR A 71 -4.91 -21.61 27.80
CA THR A 71 -4.16 -21.39 26.58
C THR A 71 -3.95 -19.92 26.33
N ARG A 72 -2.71 -19.55 26.03
CA ARG A 72 -2.29 -18.24 25.59
C ARG A 72 -2.29 -18.19 24.07
N VAL A 73 -3.05 -17.28 23.51
CA VAL A 73 -3.10 -17.05 22.07
C VAL A 73 -2.41 -15.72 21.76
N VAL A 74 -1.39 -15.80 20.96
CA VAL A 74 -0.58 -14.64 20.55
C VAL A 74 -0.78 -14.45 19.06
N TYR A 75 -1.12 -13.23 18.62
CA TYR A 75 -1.26 -12.94 17.22
C TYR A 75 -0.54 -11.67 16.82
N THR A 76 0.03 -11.70 15.63
CA THR A 76 0.70 -10.58 14.99
C THR A 76 0.17 -10.39 13.58
N SER A 77 0.02 -9.16 13.13
CA SER A 77 -0.37 -8.87 11.76
C SER A 77 0.71 -8.07 11.04
N LYS A 78 0.97 -8.43 9.80
CA LYS A 78 1.95 -7.75 8.94
C LYS A 78 1.34 -7.49 7.58
N LEU A 79 1.55 -6.26 7.05
CA LEU A 79 1.25 -5.99 5.65
C LEU A 79 2.10 -6.88 4.75
N ALA A 80 1.49 -7.49 3.74
CA ALA A 80 2.19 -8.32 2.79
C ALA A 80 3.25 -7.50 2.03
N SER A 81 4.41 -8.11 1.79
CA SER A 81 5.51 -7.43 1.10
C SER A 81 5.18 -7.08 -0.34
N ASP A 82 4.44 -7.95 -1.03
CA ASP A 82 3.97 -7.71 -2.40
C ASP A 82 3.04 -6.49 -2.48
N TRP A 83 2.14 -6.29 -1.51
CA TRP A 83 1.30 -5.09 -1.42
C TRP A 83 2.15 -3.82 -1.26
N LYS A 84 3.13 -3.84 -0.36
CA LYS A 84 4.05 -2.71 -0.17
C LYS A 84 4.89 -2.43 -1.41
N ASN A 85 5.35 -3.48 -2.08
CA ASN A 85 6.18 -3.35 -3.28
C ASN A 85 5.40 -2.75 -4.46
N ILE A 86 4.13 -3.12 -4.66
CA ILE A 86 3.29 -2.53 -5.71
C ILE A 86 3.10 -1.04 -5.47
N THR A 87 2.81 -0.62 -4.25
CA THR A 87 2.68 0.81 -3.91
C THR A 87 4.00 1.56 -4.12
N LEU A 88 5.13 0.97 -3.72
CA LEU A 88 6.44 1.57 -3.96
C LEU A 88 6.74 1.73 -5.46
N ILE A 89 6.42 0.73 -6.27
CA ILE A 89 6.59 0.78 -7.73
C ILE A 89 5.71 1.90 -8.31
N GLY A 90 4.46 2.04 -7.85
CA GLY A 90 3.55 3.13 -8.23
C GLY A 90 4.15 4.51 -7.94
N CYS A 91 4.65 4.72 -6.71
CA CYS A 91 5.33 5.95 -6.32
C CYS A 91 6.56 6.26 -7.19
N ILE A 92 7.41 5.26 -7.47
CA ILE A 92 8.60 5.43 -8.32
C ILE A 92 8.19 5.82 -9.73
N PHE A 93 7.19 5.15 -10.30
CA PHE A 93 6.70 5.46 -11.64
C PHE A 93 6.11 6.88 -11.73
N ALA A 94 5.30 7.27 -10.75
CA ALA A 94 4.75 8.62 -10.66
C ALA A 94 5.86 9.69 -10.51
N ALA A 95 6.92 9.41 -9.74
CA ALA A 95 8.06 10.31 -9.58
C ALA A 95 8.85 10.47 -10.89
N ILE A 96 9.08 9.39 -11.65
CA ILE A 96 9.74 9.45 -12.96
C ILE A 96 8.91 10.30 -13.94
N LEU A 97 7.58 10.09 -14.00
CA LEU A 97 6.70 10.87 -14.86
C LEU A 97 6.66 12.35 -14.45
N ALA A 98 6.62 12.65 -13.15
CA ALA A 98 6.69 14.02 -12.65
C ALA A 98 8.00 14.70 -13.05
N GLY A 99 9.12 13.99 -12.92
CA GLY A 99 10.43 14.46 -13.36
C GLY A 99 10.49 14.74 -14.87
N LEU A 100 9.89 13.86 -15.68
CA LEU A 100 9.77 14.05 -17.12
C LEU A 100 8.92 15.27 -17.46
N CYS A 101 7.76 15.45 -16.82
CA CYS A 101 6.91 16.62 -17.00
C CYS A 101 7.63 17.92 -16.64
N LEU A 102 8.37 17.94 -15.52
CA LEU A 102 9.20 19.09 -15.14
C LEU A 102 10.29 19.37 -16.16
N TRP A 103 10.96 18.34 -16.68
CA TRP A 103 11.98 18.53 -17.71
C TRP A 103 11.36 19.11 -18.98
N ILE A 104 10.24 18.58 -19.48
CA ILE A 104 9.54 19.13 -20.64
C ILE A 104 9.17 20.60 -20.40
N SER A 105 8.57 20.92 -19.25
CA SER A 105 8.17 22.28 -18.88
C SER A 105 9.35 23.24 -18.87
N THR A 106 10.46 22.88 -18.24
CA THR A 106 11.66 23.73 -18.13
C THR A 106 12.35 23.91 -19.48
N ASP A 107 12.46 22.84 -20.29
CA ASP A 107 13.07 22.85 -21.61
C ASP A 107 12.25 23.72 -22.58
N LEU A 108 10.93 23.57 -22.59
CA LEU A 108 10.05 24.40 -23.43
C LEU A 108 10.01 25.87 -22.98
N SER A 109 10.16 26.15 -21.68
CA SER A 109 10.23 27.53 -21.16
C SER A 109 11.49 28.26 -21.60
N ALA A 110 12.57 27.53 -21.91
CA ALA A 110 13.81 28.11 -22.41
C ALA A 110 13.78 28.43 -23.91
N VAL A 111 12.81 27.90 -24.67
CA VAL A 111 12.66 28.16 -26.10
C VAL A 111 12.21 29.61 -26.32
N ASN A 112 12.97 30.37 -27.10
CA ASN A 112 12.65 31.75 -27.47
C ASN A 112 13.22 32.09 -28.88
N VAL A 113 13.07 33.33 -29.32
CA VAL A 113 13.53 33.78 -30.65
C VAL A 113 15.05 33.60 -30.83
N THR A 114 15.84 33.73 -29.74
CA THR A 114 17.32 33.59 -29.80
C THR A 114 17.79 32.15 -29.64
N HIS A 115 16.97 31.29 -28.98
CA HIS A 115 17.22 29.86 -28.78
C HIS A 115 15.98 29.05 -29.22
N PRO A 116 15.76 28.88 -30.51
CA PRO A 116 14.52 28.25 -31.02
C PRO A 116 14.52 26.74 -30.95
N SER A 117 15.65 26.10 -30.62
CA SER A 117 15.79 24.65 -30.54
C SER A 117 16.04 24.17 -29.11
N SER A 118 15.29 23.18 -28.71
CA SER A 118 15.49 22.43 -27.48
C SER A 118 15.11 20.97 -27.72
N THR A 119 15.32 20.09 -26.73
CA THR A 119 15.00 18.66 -26.85
C THR A 119 13.52 18.42 -27.23
N TRP A 120 12.62 19.22 -26.68
CA TRP A 120 11.18 19.07 -26.84
C TRP A 120 10.55 20.12 -27.77
N SER A 121 11.36 20.98 -28.43
CA SER A 121 10.87 22.06 -29.32
C SER A 121 10.00 21.55 -30.47
N TRP A 122 10.17 20.31 -30.90
CA TRP A 122 9.35 19.68 -31.95
C TRP A 122 7.86 19.57 -31.58
N LEU A 123 7.52 19.57 -30.29
CA LEU A 123 6.12 19.56 -29.82
C LEU A 123 5.39 20.88 -30.11
N ILE A 124 6.14 21.97 -30.25
CA ILE A 124 5.61 23.34 -30.35
C ILE A 124 6.01 24.03 -31.65
N SER A 125 6.82 23.39 -32.48
CA SER A 125 7.29 23.96 -33.78
C SER A 125 6.46 23.41 -34.92
N ASN A 126 6.09 24.32 -35.83
CA ASN A 126 5.52 24.01 -37.14
C ASN A 126 6.29 24.75 -38.21
N ASP A 127 6.78 24.05 -39.25
CA ASP A 127 7.52 24.61 -40.38
C ASP A 127 8.71 25.50 -39.97
N GLY A 128 9.37 25.14 -38.86
CA GLY A 128 10.55 25.90 -38.33
C GLY A 128 10.20 27.12 -37.47
N TYR A 129 8.92 27.41 -37.27
CA TYR A 129 8.45 28.50 -36.42
C TYR A 129 7.90 27.98 -35.09
N VAL A 130 8.23 28.65 -33.98
CA VAL A 130 7.69 28.34 -32.67
C VAL A 130 6.25 28.84 -32.55
N ASN A 131 5.33 27.93 -32.26
CA ASN A 131 3.95 28.28 -31.94
C ASN A 131 3.84 28.63 -30.44
N SER A 132 3.80 29.92 -30.13
CA SER A 132 3.72 30.42 -28.78
C SER A 132 2.47 29.96 -28.01
N ALA A 133 1.34 29.77 -28.67
CA ALA A 133 0.13 29.27 -28.05
C ALA A 133 0.28 27.80 -27.64
N ALA A 134 0.87 26.98 -28.52
CA ALA A 134 1.20 25.58 -28.20
C ALA A 134 2.23 25.51 -27.09
N GLN A 135 3.26 26.36 -27.11
CA GLN A 135 4.27 26.41 -26.06
C GLN A 135 3.64 26.65 -24.68
N ILE A 136 2.82 27.69 -24.53
CA ILE A 136 2.14 28.00 -23.27
C ILE A 136 1.23 26.82 -22.84
N ALA A 137 0.48 26.25 -23.78
CA ALA A 137 -0.42 25.13 -23.49
C ALA A 137 0.35 23.90 -22.97
N PHE A 138 1.47 23.52 -23.60
CA PHE A 138 2.28 22.37 -23.15
C PHE A 138 2.97 22.64 -21.82
N ILE A 139 3.49 23.86 -21.58
CA ILE A 139 4.08 24.23 -20.28
C ILE A 139 3.04 24.10 -19.17
N ASN A 140 1.85 24.68 -19.35
CA ASN A 140 0.78 24.59 -18.35
C ASN A 140 0.35 23.16 -18.10
N LEU A 141 0.12 22.38 -19.15
CA LEU A 141 -0.28 20.97 -19.06
C LEU A 141 0.76 20.15 -18.27
N THR A 142 2.04 20.30 -18.59
CA THR A 142 3.11 19.53 -17.92
C THR A 142 3.31 19.97 -16.47
N GLN A 143 3.10 21.25 -16.14
CA GLN A 143 3.11 21.74 -14.77
C GLN A 143 1.93 21.20 -13.95
N GLU A 144 0.71 21.25 -14.51
CA GLU A 144 -0.49 20.68 -13.87
C GLU A 144 -0.36 19.18 -13.65
N MET A 145 0.16 18.45 -14.65
CA MET A 145 0.44 17.01 -14.51
C MET A 145 1.49 16.73 -13.44
N THR A 146 2.51 17.57 -13.31
CA THR A 146 3.51 17.43 -12.25
C THR A 146 2.86 17.57 -10.87
N VAL A 147 2.05 18.61 -10.66
CA VAL A 147 1.34 18.81 -9.39
C VAL A 147 0.43 17.63 -9.07
N PHE A 148 -0.32 17.16 -10.07
CA PHE A 148 -1.20 16.00 -9.92
C PHE A 148 -0.44 14.73 -9.52
N LEU A 149 0.69 14.43 -10.16
CA LEU A 149 1.53 13.27 -9.84
C LEU A 149 2.13 13.37 -8.44
N VAL A 150 2.56 14.56 -8.01
CA VAL A 150 3.03 14.79 -6.64
C VAL A 150 1.92 14.52 -5.62
N ILE A 151 0.70 14.98 -5.89
CA ILE A 151 -0.45 14.70 -5.02
C ILE A 151 -0.69 13.18 -4.92
N ILE A 152 -0.64 12.45 -6.05
CA ILE A 152 -0.77 10.97 -6.04
C ILE A 152 0.27 10.34 -5.13
N ILE A 153 1.55 10.71 -5.25
CA ILE A 153 2.62 10.18 -4.41
C ILE A 153 2.33 10.43 -2.93
N VAL A 154 1.93 11.65 -2.57
CA VAL A 154 1.60 12.01 -1.17
C VAL A 154 0.44 11.15 -0.66
N VAL A 155 -0.61 10.97 -1.46
CA VAL A 155 -1.78 10.15 -1.11
C VAL A 155 -1.38 8.67 -0.94
N GLU A 156 -0.60 8.10 -1.87
CA GLU A 156 -0.13 6.71 -1.77
C GLU A 156 0.72 6.49 -0.51
N VAL A 157 1.65 7.39 -0.22
CA VAL A 157 2.46 7.35 1.01
C VAL A 157 1.57 7.43 2.25
N ALA A 158 0.59 8.34 2.26
CA ALA A 158 -0.35 8.47 3.38
C ALA A 158 -1.18 7.19 3.59
N ILE A 159 -1.64 6.54 2.50
CA ILE A 159 -2.36 5.25 2.57
C ILE A 159 -1.48 4.17 3.20
N VAL A 160 -0.20 4.06 2.79
CA VAL A 160 0.72 3.07 3.37
C VAL A 160 0.91 3.30 4.87
N PHE A 161 1.15 4.54 5.28
CA PHE A 161 1.28 4.88 6.69
C PHE A 161 0.00 4.58 7.46
N TYR A 162 -1.15 5.01 6.95
CA TYR A 162 -2.45 4.75 7.57
C TYR A 162 -2.72 3.24 7.72
N ALA A 163 -2.53 2.46 6.64
CA ALA A 163 -2.69 1.01 6.68
C ALA A 163 -1.76 0.36 7.70
N LYS A 164 -0.49 0.80 7.76
CA LYS A 164 0.50 0.28 8.70
C LYS A 164 0.13 0.56 10.16
N PHE A 165 -0.35 1.77 10.48
CA PHE A 165 -0.73 2.12 11.86
C PHE A 165 -2.05 1.48 12.31
N LYS A 166 -2.97 1.25 11.37
CA LYS A 166 -4.32 0.74 11.71
C LYS A 166 -4.49 -0.77 11.55
N ILE A 167 -3.55 -1.45 10.88
CA ILE A 167 -3.65 -2.89 10.64
C ILE A 167 -3.68 -3.68 11.94
N ASP A 168 -2.86 -3.28 12.90
CA ASP A 168 -2.77 -3.94 14.21
C ASP A 168 -4.08 -3.78 14.99
N ASP A 169 -4.62 -2.54 15.05
CA ASP A 169 -5.90 -2.28 15.72
C ASP A 169 -7.06 -3.04 15.08
N TYR A 170 -7.05 -3.18 13.74
CA TYR A 170 -8.07 -3.91 13.03
C TYR A 170 -7.98 -5.43 13.29
N ALA A 171 -6.79 -5.99 13.22
CA ALA A 171 -6.55 -7.40 13.50
C ALA A 171 -6.92 -7.74 14.95
N ALA A 172 -6.50 -6.92 15.92
CA ALA A 172 -6.82 -7.07 17.33
C ALA A 172 -8.33 -7.12 17.57
N LYS A 173 -9.07 -6.12 17.05
CA LYS A 173 -10.52 -6.03 17.26
C LYS A 173 -11.30 -7.18 16.62
N ASN A 174 -10.84 -7.72 15.50
CA ASN A 174 -11.52 -8.81 14.83
C ASN A 174 -11.19 -10.16 15.46
N LEU A 175 -9.97 -10.39 15.87
CA LEU A 175 -9.58 -11.63 16.53
C LEU A 175 -10.09 -11.71 17.98
N ALA A 176 -10.14 -10.58 18.70
CA ALA A 176 -10.75 -10.52 20.04
C ALA A 176 -12.26 -10.85 20.07
N LYS A 177 -12.95 -10.81 18.92
CA LYS A 177 -14.34 -11.25 18.81
C LYS A 177 -14.50 -12.76 18.63
N LEU A 178 -13.41 -13.47 18.37
CA LEU A 178 -13.42 -14.90 18.12
C LEU A 178 -13.30 -15.72 19.42
N PHE A 179 -13.03 -15.06 20.55
CA PHE A 179 -12.95 -15.59 21.91
C PHE A 179 -14.02 -14.99 22.82
#